data_011a8325e0ef0ec7a09648ec8a5ee326
#
_entry.id   011a8325e0ef0ec7a09648ec8a5ee326
#
_cell.length_a   1.000
_cell.length_b   1.000
_cell.length_c   1.000
_cell.angle_alpha   90.00
_cell.angle_beta   90.00
_cell.angle_gamma   90.00
#
_symmetry.space_group_name_H-M   'P 1'
#
loop_
_entity.id
_entity.type
_entity.pdbx_description
1 polymer ?
#
loop_
_entity_poly.entity_id
_entity_poly.type
_entity_poly.pdbx_seq_one_letter_code
_entity_poly.pdbx_strand_id
1 'polypeptide(L)'
;MSNDADIDGYFSSARVTGREGAIELPTHNYRAHLIDLDDPKLAESRGMDFEEFAEDRQKAPFLRELLDYWDGLYREPFVGVTSDGSVREGVHPLHPTAPDPDLVAAAERMLSLLSDEQREQVSYPLDAPEWRAWSNPEFVVYRVGLRLETLPDEIVDAALAIVRASLSPEGYERVHEAMALNGFLGELVDLPRIMNDRSYWFSIFGTPSTDDPWGWQLFGHHVALNFVTVAGRHVIAPVFLGAEPALSDGERPPLFEKRENIALELAQSFSDEQREVAVVYDSVLDPAMPEGRLHPADERHVAGAFRDNRVIPYEGIRADALTERQRELLRAIVEDTLLLLVEPQREATLRDVDAHLEETYFSWYGGTDGTQPFYFRVHSPVIITELDHHAGVWLNNRLPARFHVHTTLRLPNGNDYGKAYLAQL
;
A
#
# COMPACT_ATOMS: atom_id res chain seq x y z
N MET A 1 11.70 -18.64 21.22
CA MET A 1 10.60 -18.03 21.96
C MET A 1 10.95 -16.54 22.02
N SER A 2 10.39 -15.76 21.11
CA SER A 2 10.55 -14.31 21.12
C SER A 2 9.89 -13.76 22.39
N ASN A 3 10.53 -12.82 23.03
CA ASN A 3 9.98 -12.18 24.21
C ASN A 3 8.80 -11.30 23.76
N ASP A 4 7.57 -11.76 24.02
CA ASP A 4 6.34 -11.02 23.70
C ASP A 4 6.31 -9.60 24.29
N ALA A 5 7.15 -9.30 25.28
CA ALA A 5 7.24 -8.00 25.92
C ALA A 5 7.72 -6.86 25.01
N ASP A 6 8.61 -7.13 24.04
CA ASP A 6 9.19 -6.10 23.17
C ASP A 6 8.30 -5.79 21.95
N ILE A 7 7.43 -6.74 21.57
CA ILE A 7 6.42 -6.54 20.52
C ILE A 7 5.33 -5.57 21.01
N ASP A 8 5.12 -5.55 22.28
CA ASP A 8 4.02 -4.91 22.99
C ASP A 8 3.94 -3.38 22.85
N GLY A 9 5.02 -2.72 22.51
CA GLY A 9 5.06 -1.27 22.32
C GLY A 9 4.79 -0.81 20.89
N TYR A 10 5.04 -1.69 19.89
CA TYR A 10 5.02 -1.31 18.48
C TYR A 10 3.83 -1.85 17.70
N PHE A 11 3.42 -3.09 17.96
CA PHE A 11 2.33 -3.75 17.24
C PHE A 11 1.29 -4.25 18.24
N SER A 12 0.37 -3.38 18.57
CA SER A 12 -0.70 -3.70 19.52
C SER A 12 -1.60 -4.85 19.08
N SER A 13 -1.70 -5.11 17.76
CA SER A 13 -2.47 -6.23 17.19
C SER A 13 -1.92 -7.60 17.57
N ALA A 14 -0.61 -7.76 17.76
CA ALA A 14 0.00 -9.02 18.19
C ALA A 14 -0.48 -9.47 19.59
N ARG A 15 -1.00 -8.56 20.41
CA ARG A 15 -1.54 -8.86 21.74
C ARG A 15 -2.96 -9.37 21.75
N VAL A 16 -3.69 -9.21 20.67
CA VAL A 16 -5.14 -9.45 20.66
C VAL A 16 -5.46 -10.87 20.24
N THR A 17 -4.54 -11.56 19.59
CA THR A 17 -4.64 -12.96 19.26
C THR A 17 -4.69 -13.80 20.54
N GLY A 18 -5.85 -14.35 20.86
CA GLY A 18 -6.05 -15.23 22.03
C GLY A 18 -6.82 -14.62 23.21
N ARG A 19 -7.44 -13.44 23.07
CA ARG A 19 -8.36 -12.92 24.09
C ARG A 19 -9.73 -13.57 23.95
N GLU A 20 -10.12 -14.29 24.98
CA GLU A 20 -11.50 -14.72 25.17
C GLU A 20 -12.34 -13.55 25.67
N GLY A 21 -13.48 -13.28 25.03
CA GLY A 21 -14.46 -12.29 25.45
C GLY A 21 -14.87 -11.30 24.37
N ALA A 22 -15.93 -10.55 24.61
CA ALA A 22 -16.37 -9.46 23.73
C ALA A 22 -15.31 -8.34 23.74
N ILE A 23 -14.79 -8.00 22.56
CA ILE A 23 -13.82 -6.93 22.36
C ILE A 23 -14.61 -5.69 21.95
N GLU A 24 -14.51 -4.62 22.74
CA GLU A 24 -15.05 -3.33 22.37
C GLU A 24 -14.05 -2.65 21.42
N LEU A 25 -14.45 -2.55 20.14
CA LEU A 25 -13.64 -1.93 19.11
C LEU A 25 -13.72 -0.39 19.17
N PRO A 26 -12.63 0.33 18.84
CA PRO A 26 -12.63 1.79 18.88
C PRO A 26 -13.65 2.40 17.92
N THR A 27 -14.16 3.56 18.29
CA THR A 27 -15.01 4.40 17.43
C THR A 27 -14.19 5.04 16.31
N HIS A 28 -14.90 5.71 15.37
CA HIS A 28 -14.24 6.50 14.30
C HIS A 28 -13.50 7.75 14.82
N ASN A 29 -13.63 8.09 16.10
CA ASN A 29 -13.04 9.29 16.68
C ASN A 29 -11.58 9.06 17.08
N TYR A 30 -10.64 9.32 16.15
CA TYR A 30 -9.21 9.20 16.41
C TYR A 30 -8.73 10.09 17.57
N ARG A 31 -9.38 11.24 17.83
CA ARG A 31 -9.00 12.16 18.92
C ARG A 31 -9.16 11.56 20.31
N ALA A 32 -10.01 10.55 20.45
CA ALA A 32 -10.12 9.79 21.70
C ALA A 32 -8.91 8.88 21.94
N HIS A 33 -8.05 8.72 20.92
CA HIS A 33 -6.90 7.83 20.93
C HIS A 33 -5.55 8.54 20.77
N LEU A 34 -5.51 9.86 20.99
CA LEU A 34 -4.25 10.59 21.02
C LEU A 34 -3.38 10.09 22.18
N ILE A 35 -2.09 9.93 21.91
CA ILE A 35 -1.08 9.64 22.95
C ILE A 35 -0.78 10.96 23.68
N ASP A 36 -0.59 10.88 25.01
CA ASP A 36 -0.09 12.01 25.77
C ASP A 36 1.30 12.42 25.24
N LEU A 37 1.49 13.69 24.96
CA LEU A 37 2.76 14.19 24.43
C LEU A 37 3.94 13.97 25.38
N ASP A 38 3.69 13.77 26.68
CA ASP A 38 4.71 13.42 27.67
C ASP A 38 4.95 11.89 27.78
N ASP A 39 4.24 11.07 26.97
CA ASP A 39 4.47 9.62 26.93
C ASP A 39 5.92 9.33 26.52
N PRO A 40 6.64 8.43 27.21
CA PRO A 40 8.03 8.06 26.89
C PRO A 40 8.23 7.68 25.41
N LYS A 41 7.27 7.00 24.79
CA LYS A 41 7.31 6.60 23.38
C LYS A 41 7.52 7.80 22.44
N LEU A 42 6.86 8.94 22.71
CA LEU A 42 7.01 10.15 21.92
C LEU A 42 8.21 10.98 22.39
N ALA A 43 8.38 11.10 23.72
CA ALA A 43 9.42 11.92 24.32
C ALA A 43 10.83 11.45 23.92
N GLU A 44 11.07 10.15 23.82
CA GLU A 44 12.35 9.55 23.42
C GLU A 44 12.71 9.87 21.97
N SER A 45 11.71 9.98 21.09
CA SER A 45 11.91 10.28 19.65
C SER A 45 11.89 11.78 19.34
N ARG A 46 11.42 12.61 20.30
CA ARG A 46 11.29 14.06 20.10
C ARG A 46 12.65 14.72 19.88
N GLY A 47 12.75 15.46 18.81
CA GLY A 47 13.98 16.16 18.43
C GLY A 47 14.96 15.34 17.62
N MET A 48 14.77 14.03 17.49
CA MET A 48 15.54 13.23 16.55
C MET A 48 15.26 13.69 15.10
N ASP A 49 16.27 13.61 14.26
CA ASP A 49 16.04 13.62 12.82
C ASP A 49 15.75 12.20 12.32
N PHE A 50 15.47 12.08 11.03
CA PHE A 50 15.16 10.78 10.42
C PHE A 50 16.25 9.74 10.64
N GLU A 51 17.52 10.12 10.50
CA GLU A 51 18.66 9.20 10.58
C GLU A 51 18.82 8.66 12.03
N GLU A 52 18.78 9.58 12.99
CA GLU A 52 18.85 9.25 14.42
C GLU A 52 17.68 8.34 14.83
N PHE A 53 16.48 8.64 14.35
CA PHE A 53 15.28 7.84 14.61
C PHE A 53 15.37 6.44 14.00
N ALA A 54 15.74 6.34 12.71
CA ALA A 54 15.85 5.06 12.02
C ALA A 54 16.93 4.16 12.65
N GLU A 55 18.07 4.73 13.05
CA GLU A 55 19.11 4.00 13.77
C GLU A 55 18.65 3.51 15.14
N ASP A 56 17.88 4.32 15.86
CA ASP A 56 17.35 3.94 17.16
C ASP A 56 16.36 2.78 17.03
N ARG A 57 15.42 2.88 16.10
CA ARG A 57 14.42 1.82 15.85
C ARG A 57 15.05 0.48 15.48
N GLN A 58 16.08 0.49 14.65
CA GLN A 58 16.80 -0.71 14.25
C GLN A 58 17.54 -1.42 15.40
N LYS A 59 17.69 -0.79 16.57
CA LYS A 59 18.28 -1.43 17.76
C LYS A 59 17.29 -2.31 18.52
N ALA A 60 15.99 -2.11 18.34
CA ALA A 60 14.96 -2.92 18.99
C ALA A 60 15.04 -4.38 18.53
N PRO A 61 15.13 -5.38 19.46
CA PRO A 61 15.34 -6.79 19.08
C PRO A 61 14.28 -7.31 18.12
N PHE A 62 13.03 -6.98 18.36
CA PHE A 62 11.91 -7.38 17.50
C PHE A 62 12.02 -6.81 16.08
N LEU A 63 12.38 -5.52 15.94
CA LEU A 63 12.55 -4.93 14.62
C LEU A 63 13.73 -5.55 13.86
N ARG A 64 14.79 -5.98 14.53
CA ARG A 64 15.88 -6.70 13.88
C ARG A 64 15.42 -8.02 13.29
N GLU A 65 14.64 -8.82 14.02
CA GLU A 65 14.08 -10.08 13.51
C GLU A 65 13.21 -9.82 12.28
N LEU A 66 12.37 -8.78 12.32
CA LEU A 66 11.54 -8.37 11.20
C LEU A 66 12.37 -7.89 9.99
N LEU A 67 13.39 -7.07 10.25
CA LEU A 67 14.30 -6.57 9.21
C LEU A 67 15.09 -7.71 8.57
N ASP A 68 15.61 -8.66 9.35
CA ASP A 68 16.33 -9.85 8.86
C ASP A 68 15.39 -10.72 8.00
N TYR A 69 14.14 -10.87 8.42
CA TYR A 69 13.13 -11.59 7.64
C TYR A 69 12.83 -10.89 6.32
N TRP A 70 12.60 -9.58 6.31
CA TRP A 70 12.36 -8.80 5.10
C TRP A 70 13.58 -8.76 4.17
N ASP A 71 14.79 -8.66 4.71
CA ASP A 71 16.03 -8.73 3.93
C ASP A 71 16.17 -10.09 3.24
N GLY A 72 15.81 -11.19 3.91
CA GLY A 72 15.73 -12.50 3.31
C GLY A 72 14.79 -12.57 2.11
N LEU A 73 13.57 -12.03 2.26
CA LEU A 73 12.57 -11.96 1.18
C LEU A 73 13.03 -11.06 0.01
N TYR A 74 13.65 -9.92 0.33
CA TYR A 74 14.17 -8.98 -0.67
C TYR A 74 15.24 -9.61 -1.56
N ARG A 75 16.09 -10.49 -0.99
CA ARG A 75 17.18 -11.17 -1.73
C ARG A 75 16.70 -12.31 -2.61
N GLU A 76 15.48 -12.79 -2.46
CA GLU A 76 14.93 -13.83 -3.33
C GLU A 76 14.82 -13.33 -4.78
N PRO A 77 15.09 -14.16 -5.79
CA PRO A 77 14.78 -13.80 -7.18
C PRO A 77 13.29 -13.49 -7.33
N PHE A 78 12.96 -12.45 -8.11
CA PHE A 78 11.57 -12.10 -8.36
C PHE A 78 10.86 -13.19 -9.19
N VAL A 79 9.70 -13.60 -8.74
CA VAL A 79 8.77 -14.52 -9.43
C VAL A 79 7.42 -13.83 -9.67
N GLY A 80 6.97 -13.06 -8.70
CA GLY A 80 5.64 -12.47 -8.61
C GLY A 80 4.73 -13.23 -7.66
N VAL A 81 3.71 -12.55 -7.16
CA VAL A 81 2.63 -13.16 -6.36
C VAL A 81 1.88 -14.17 -7.23
N THR A 82 1.57 -15.33 -6.66
CA THR A 82 0.80 -16.41 -7.32
C THR A 82 -0.27 -16.95 -6.39
N SER A 83 -1.27 -17.65 -6.93
CA SER A 83 -2.32 -18.27 -6.11
C SER A 83 -1.96 -19.66 -5.60
N ASP A 84 -1.04 -20.37 -6.27
CA ASP A 84 -0.70 -21.77 -6.00
C ASP A 84 0.80 -22.08 -6.09
N GLY A 85 1.64 -21.06 -6.26
CA GLY A 85 3.09 -21.19 -6.45
C GLY A 85 3.52 -21.28 -7.91
N SER A 86 2.57 -21.26 -8.86
CA SER A 86 2.85 -21.34 -10.28
C SER A 86 2.45 -20.06 -11.00
N VAL A 87 3.35 -19.47 -11.78
CA VAL A 87 3.03 -18.32 -12.62
C VAL A 87 2.12 -18.77 -13.77
N ARG A 88 0.96 -18.16 -13.89
CA ARG A 88 0.02 -18.35 -15.00
C ARG A 88 0.42 -17.43 -16.16
N GLU A 89 1.03 -18.00 -17.18
CA GLU A 89 1.45 -17.25 -18.38
C GLU A 89 0.27 -16.73 -19.20
N GLY A 90 0.50 -15.63 -19.94
CA GLY A 90 -0.46 -15.07 -20.90
C GLY A 90 -1.64 -14.31 -20.30
N VAL A 91 -1.72 -14.14 -18.99
CA VAL A 91 -2.80 -13.35 -18.34
C VAL A 91 -2.59 -11.85 -18.40
N HIS A 92 -1.37 -11.41 -18.73
CA HIS A 92 -1.01 -10.00 -18.94
C HIS A 92 -0.54 -9.77 -20.38
N PRO A 93 -1.43 -9.71 -21.38
CA PRO A 93 -1.03 -9.39 -22.75
C PRO A 93 -0.61 -7.92 -22.85
N LEU A 94 0.57 -7.64 -23.43
CA LEU A 94 1.01 -6.27 -23.68
C LEU A 94 0.25 -5.70 -24.88
N HIS A 95 -0.54 -4.68 -24.64
CA HIS A 95 -1.18 -3.88 -25.67
C HIS A 95 -0.54 -2.49 -25.70
N PRO A 96 0.34 -2.20 -26.67
CA PRO A 96 0.99 -0.89 -26.77
C PRO A 96 -0.02 0.25 -26.84
N THR A 97 0.32 1.38 -26.22
CA THR A 97 -0.45 2.62 -26.27
C THR A 97 0.41 3.76 -26.78
N ALA A 98 -0.17 4.94 -26.99
CA ALA A 98 0.60 6.11 -27.37
C ALA A 98 1.60 6.49 -26.24
N PRO A 99 2.82 6.91 -26.60
CA PRO A 99 3.78 7.42 -25.62
C PRO A 99 3.29 8.72 -25.00
N ASP A 100 3.82 9.02 -23.79
CA ASP A 100 3.53 10.24 -23.06
C ASP A 100 4.76 11.16 -23.04
N PRO A 101 4.88 12.12 -23.98
CA PRO A 101 6.01 13.04 -24.02
C PRO A 101 6.03 14.05 -22.89
N ASP A 102 4.88 14.39 -22.28
CA ASP A 102 4.81 15.34 -21.18
C ASP A 102 5.39 14.71 -19.90
N LEU A 103 5.17 13.43 -19.70
CA LEU A 103 5.78 12.66 -18.61
C LEU A 103 7.31 12.61 -18.76
N VAL A 104 7.82 12.36 -19.98
CA VAL A 104 9.26 12.37 -20.25
C VAL A 104 9.84 13.75 -19.97
N ALA A 105 9.20 14.81 -20.47
CA ALA A 105 9.67 16.19 -20.25
C ALA A 105 9.70 16.56 -18.75
N ALA A 106 8.74 16.11 -17.96
CA ALA A 106 8.75 16.31 -16.50
C ALA A 106 9.96 15.63 -15.85
N ALA A 107 10.28 14.40 -16.25
CA ALA A 107 11.42 13.66 -15.71
C ALA A 107 12.77 14.31 -16.14
N GLU A 108 12.90 14.70 -17.37
CA GLU A 108 14.09 15.43 -17.87
C GLU A 108 14.27 16.76 -17.14
N ARG A 109 13.17 17.48 -16.88
CA ARG A 109 13.21 18.72 -16.09
C ARG A 109 13.79 18.49 -14.70
N MET A 110 13.28 17.49 -13.97
CA MET A 110 13.80 17.13 -12.65
C MET A 110 15.30 16.80 -12.74
N LEU A 111 15.68 15.89 -13.65
CA LEU A 111 17.09 15.50 -13.82
C LEU A 111 18.01 16.68 -14.15
N SER A 112 17.52 17.70 -14.87
CA SER A 112 18.30 18.90 -15.20
C SER A 112 18.60 19.80 -14.00
N LEU A 113 17.85 19.70 -12.90
CA LEU A 113 18.02 20.46 -11.67
C LEU A 113 19.01 19.81 -10.71
N LEU A 114 19.30 18.52 -10.88
CA LEU A 114 20.13 17.75 -9.96
C LEU A 114 21.63 17.98 -10.22
N SER A 115 22.42 17.96 -9.13
CA SER A 115 23.87 17.79 -9.24
C SER A 115 24.20 16.40 -9.80
N ASP A 116 25.45 16.20 -10.23
CA ASP A 116 25.89 14.89 -10.73
C ASP A 116 25.75 13.81 -9.65
N GLU A 117 26.08 14.12 -8.40
CA GLU A 117 25.93 13.22 -7.25
C GLU A 117 24.45 12.85 -7.00
N GLN A 118 23.56 13.85 -6.99
CA GLN A 118 22.12 13.60 -6.82
C GLN A 118 21.55 12.80 -7.99
N ARG A 119 22.05 13.05 -9.20
CA ARG A 119 21.62 12.28 -10.39
C ARG A 119 22.06 10.84 -10.32
N GLU A 120 23.28 10.56 -9.86
CA GLU A 120 23.75 9.20 -9.60
C GLU A 120 22.91 8.50 -8.52
N GLN A 121 22.57 9.22 -7.44
CA GLN A 121 21.79 8.68 -6.33
C GLN A 121 20.32 8.37 -6.70
N VAL A 122 19.71 9.16 -7.60
CA VAL A 122 18.29 9.00 -7.98
C VAL A 122 18.07 7.96 -9.07
N SER A 123 19.10 7.65 -9.88
CA SER A 123 18.98 6.87 -11.11
C SER A 123 19.46 5.45 -10.96
N TYR A 124 18.62 4.50 -11.35
CA TYR A 124 18.88 3.07 -11.28
C TYR A 124 18.68 2.40 -12.65
N PRO A 125 19.35 1.28 -12.94
CA PRO A 125 18.99 0.44 -14.09
C PRO A 125 17.51 0.02 -14.03
N LEU A 126 16.89 -0.20 -15.18
CA LEU A 126 15.47 -0.59 -15.24
C LEU A 126 15.19 -1.92 -14.53
N ASP A 127 16.14 -2.84 -14.53
CA ASP A 127 16.04 -4.16 -13.91
C ASP A 127 16.62 -4.21 -12.48
N ALA A 128 16.96 -3.06 -11.91
CA ALA A 128 17.55 -2.95 -10.58
C ALA A 128 16.67 -3.57 -9.49
N PRO A 129 17.27 -4.30 -8.52
CA PRO A 129 16.53 -4.91 -7.42
C PRO A 129 15.88 -3.87 -6.48
N GLU A 130 16.35 -2.63 -6.51
CA GLU A 130 15.87 -1.50 -5.72
C GLU A 130 14.38 -1.20 -5.94
N TRP A 131 13.78 -1.61 -7.07
CA TRP A 131 12.34 -1.62 -7.25
C TRP A 131 11.58 -2.27 -6.08
N ARG A 132 12.16 -3.31 -5.48
CA ARG A 132 11.54 -4.13 -4.44
C ARG A 132 11.85 -3.65 -3.02
N ALA A 133 12.60 -2.56 -2.89
CA ALA A 133 13.09 -2.03 -1.62
C ALA A 133 12.08 -1.15 -0.86
N TRP A 134 10.91 -0.86 -1.45
CA TRP A 134 9.88 -0.06 -0.80
C TRP A 134 9.33 -0.72 0.47
N SER A 135 8.95 0.10 1.44
CA SER A 135 8.36 -0.35 2.70
C SER A 135 7.43 0.72 3.25
N ASN A 136 6.52 0.31 4.14
CA ASN A 136 5.56 1.21 4.78
C ASN A 136 6.08 1.92 6.05
N PRO A 137 6.96 1.32 6.89
CA PRO A 137 7.35 1.95 8.15
C PRO A 137 8.02 3.31 7.96
N GLU A 138 7.77 4.21 8.89
CA GLU A 138 8.33 5.57 8.92
C GLU A 138 9.87 5.60 9.01
N PHE A 139 10.48 4.57 9.60
CA PHE A 139 11.95 4.46 9.70
C PHE A 139 12.62 3.96 8.41
N VAL A 140 11.85 3.62 7.38
CA VAL A 140 12.29 3.15 6.05
C VAL A 140 13.42 2.11 6.09
N VAL A 141 13.15 0.90 5.62
CA VAL A 141 14.09 -0.23 5.69
C VAL A 141 15.31 -0.03 4.79
N TYR A 142 15.07 0.37 3.54
CA TYR A 142 16.09 0.66 2.54
C TYR A 142 15.99 2.09 2.04
N ARG A 143 17.13 2.77 1.95
CA ARG A 143 17.22 4.13 1.44
C ARG A 143 17.53 4.08 -0.05
N VAL A 144 16.51 4.27 -0.88
CA VAL A 144 16.61 4.18 -2.34
C VAL A 144 16.19 5.50 -2.97
N GLY A 145 17.11 6.16 -3.65
CA GLY A 145 16.87 7.45 -4.28
C GLY A 145 17.17 8.67 -3.39
N LEU A 146 16.48 9.77 -3.64
CA LEU A 146 16.61 11.03 -2.93
C LEU A 146 15.45 11.23 -1.94
N ARG A 147 15.77 11.62 -0.71
CA ARG A 147 14.76 11.95 0.30
C ARG A 147 14.26 13.38 0.05
N LEU A 148 12.98 13.55 -0.24
CA LEU A 148 12.43 14.82 -0.71
C LEU A 148 12.58 15.95 0.31
N GLU A 149 12.39 15.71 1.61
CA GLU A 149 12.52 16.76 2.64
C GLU A 149 13.91 17.37 2.75
N THR A 150 14.95 16.73 2.21
CA THR A 150 16.33 17.23 2.21
C THR A 150 16.66 18.09 0.98
N LEU A 151 15.73 18.20 0.05
CA LEU A 151 15.94 18.86 -1.24
C LEU A 151 15.35 20.27 -1.27
N PRO A 152 15.90 21.17 -2.10
CA PRO A 152 15.27 22.45 -2.40
C PRO A 152 13.86 22.28 -2.99
N ASP A 153 12.96 23.22 -2.69
CA ASP A 153 11.56 23.20 -3.16
C ASP A 153 11.45 22.99 -4.68
N GLU A 154 12.30 23.61 -5.48
CA GLU A 154 12.28 23.47 -6.94
C GLU A 154 12.49 22.03 -7.39
N ILE A 155 13.32 21.25 -6.70
CA ILE A 155 13.57 19.84 -7.01
C ILE A 155 12.40 18.98 -6.53
N VAL A 156 11.87 19.28 -5.33
CA VAL A 156 10.68 18.58 -4.79
C VAL A 156 9.49 18.77 -5.73
N ASP A 157 9.23 20.00 -6.15
CA ASP A 157 8.14 20.33 -7.07
C ASP A 157 8.32 19.63 -8.43
N ALA A 158 9.55 19.51 -8.91
CA ALA A 158 9.85 18.78 -10.15
C ALA A 158 9.63 17.26 -10.01
N ALA A 159 10.00 16.65 -8.86
CA ALA A 159 9.73 15.25 -8.59
C ALA A 159 8.22 14.99 -8.51
N LEU A 160 7.48 15.84 -7.79
CA LEU A 160 6.02 15.74 -7.69
C LEU A 160 5.31 16.04 -9.02
N ALA A 161 5.92 16.81 -9.92
CA ALA A 161 5.42 17.02 -11.27
C ALA A 161 5.46 15.73 -12.11
N ILE A 162 6.48 14.88 -11.94
CA ILE A 162 6.53 13.55 -12.57
C ILE A 162 5.36 12.69 -12.06
N VAL A 163 5.18 12.64 -10.72
CA VAL A 163 4.07 11.90 -10.11
C VAL A 163 2.72 12.39 -10.66
N ARG A 164 2.54 13.72 -10.72
CA ARG A 164 1.31 14.32 -11.25
C ARG A 164 1.07 14.00 -12.73
N ALA A 165 2.12 14.00 -13.56
CA ALA A 165 2.02 13.66 -14.99
C ALA A 165 1.67 12.18 -15.21
N SER A 166 2.07 11.30 -14.30
CA SER A 166 1.82 9.85 -14.38
C SER A 166 0.43 9.42 -13.93
N LEU A 167 -0.19 10.21 -13.05
CA LEU A 167 -1.44 9.85 -12.37
C LEU A 167 -2.65 10.60 -12.93
N SER A 168 -3.83 10.04 -12.71
CA SER A 168 -5.08 10.81 -12.90
C SER A 168 -5.13 11.99 -11.91
N PRO A 169 -5.90 13.04 -12.19
CA PRO A 169 -6.07 14.16 -11.24
C PRO A 169 -6.52 13.69 -9.86
N GLU A 170 -7.54 12.81 -9.81
CA GLU A 170 -8.08 12.26 -8.57
C GLU A 170 -7.08 11.32 -7.88
N GLY A 171 -6.31 10.57 -8.67
CA GLY A 171 -5.24 9.70 -8.17
C GLY A 171 -4.11 10.50 -7.53
N TYR A 172 -3.69 11.59 -8.17
CA TYR A 172 -2.69 12.48 -7.61
C TYR A 172 -3.18 13.16 -6.31
N GLU A 173 -4.43 13.63 -6.29
CA GLU A 173 -5.02 14.21 -5.07
C GLU A 173 -5.05 13.20 -3.92
N ARG A 174 -5.39 11.92 -4.18
CA ARG A 174 -5.39 10.85 -3.16
C ARG A 174 -4.00 10.61 -2.58
N VAL A 175 -2.98 10.56 -3.43
CA VAL A 175 -1.58 10.42 -2.98
C VAL A 175 -1.12 11.62 -2.18
N HIS A 176 -1.41 12.81 -2.68
CA HIS A 176 -1.06 14.07 -1.99
C HIS A 176 -1.76 14.19 -0.63
N GLU A 177 -3.01 13.75 -0.54
CA GLU A 177 -3.75 13.71 0.73
C GLU A 177 -3.15 12.70 1.71
N ALA A 178 -2.72 11.50 1.25
CA ALA A 178 -2.02 10.54 2.10
C ALA A 178 -0.71 11.15 2.65
N MET A 179 0.07 11.87 1.82
CA MET A 179 1.26 12.59 2.25
C MET A 179 0.94 13.70 3.26
N ALA A 180 -0.12 14.47 3.04
CA ALA A 180 -0.57 15.52 3.95
C ALA A 180 -1.06 14.94 5.30
N LEU A 181 -1.74 13.80 5.30
CA LEU A 181 -2.16 13.09 6.51
C LEU A 181 -0.96 12.57 7.31
N ASN A 182 0.12 12.15 6.63
CA ASN A 182 1.37 11.82 7.31
C ASN A 182 1.99 13.04 8.01
N GLY A 183 1.95 14.21 7.37
CA GLY A 183 2.36 15.47 8.00
C GLY A 183 1.47 15.83 9.20
N PHE A 184 0.16 15.69 9.05
CA PHE A 184 -0.80 15.89 10.12
C PHE A 184 -0.56 14.94 11.32
N LEU A 185 -0.25 13.67 11.05
CA LEU A 185 0.16 12.74 12.11
C LEU A 185 1.41 13.23 12.85
N GLY A 186 2.43 13.66 12.10
CA GLY A 186 3.65 14.21 12.70
C GLY A 186 3.41 15.40 13.62
N GLU A 187 2.45 16.28 13.27
CA GLU A 187 2.00 17.37 14.13
C GLU A 187 1.25 16.87 15.36
N LEU A 188 0.34 15.90 15.19
CA LEU A 188 -0.45 15.33 16.29
C LEU A 188 0.40 14.70 17.40
N VAL A 189 1.52 14.07 17.02
CA VAL A 189 2.41 13.36 17.94
C VAL A 189 3.70 14.13 18.26
N ASP A 190 3.82 15.38 17.81
CA ASP A 190 4.99 16.25 18.00
C ASP A 190 6.31 15.64 17.45
N LEU A 191 6.23 14.98 16.28
CA LEU A 191 7.36 14.37 15.58
C LEU A 191 7.46 14.83 14.09
N PRO A 192 7.38 16.15 13.78
CA PRO A 192 7.32 16.63 12.39
C PRO A 192 8.65 16.46 11.64
N ARG A 193 9.77 16.17 12.32
CA ARG A 193 11.06 15.86 11.68
C ARG A 193 11.16 14.40 11.22
N ILE A 194 10.23 13.54 11.64
CA ILE A 194 10.16 12.13 11.28
C ILE A 194 9.04 11.92 10.26
N MET A 195 7.86 12.47 10.55
CA MET A 195 6.66 12.37 9.73
C MET A 195 6.21 13.75 9.26
N ASN A 196 6.36 14.00 7.97
CA ASN A 196 5.89 15.22 7.31
C ASN A 196 5.46 14.89 5.87
N ASP A 197 4.90 15.88 5.17
CA ASP A 197 4.41 15.74 3.80
C ASP A 197 5.51 15.51 2.75
N ARG A 198 6.79 15.60 3.14
CA ARG A 198 7.97 15.39 2.29
C ARG A 198 8.90 14.28 2.76
N SER A 199 8.54 13.54 3.80
CA SER A 199 9.35 12.44 4.35
C SER A 199 9.31 11.17 3.47
N TYR A 200 9.53 11.33 2.16
CA TYR A 200 9.46 10.30 1.12
C TYR A 200 10.73 10.21 0.30
N TRP A 201 11.00 9.03 -0.23
CA TRP A 201 12.12 8.73 -1.13
C TRP A 201 11.62 8.67 -2.56
N PHE A 202 12.37 9.28 -3.47
CA PHE A 202 12.06 9.28 -4.91
C PHE A 202 13.23 8.74 -5.72
N SER A 203 12.95 7.88 -6.69
CA SER A 203 13.94 7.27 -7.59
C SER A 203 13.40 7.10 -9.02
N ILE A 204 14.32 7.08 -10.00
CA ILE A 204 14.04 6.86 -11.41
C ILE A 204 14.76 5.58 -11.85
N PHE A 205 14.06 4.74 -12.61
CA PHE A 205 14.55 3.46 -13.12
C PHE A 205 14.53 3.45 -14.64
N GLY A 206 15.66 3.12 -15.25
CA GLY A 206 15.86 3.32 -16.68
C GLY A 206 16.13 4.77 -17.05
N THR A 207 16.04 5.09 -18.32
CA THR A 207 16.20 6.46 -18.83
C THR A 207 14.86 6.97 -19.33
N PRO A 208 14.39 8.14 -18.87
CA PRO A 208 13.15 8.72 -19.42
C PRO A 208 13.18 8.76 -20.94
N SER A 209 12.19 8.12 -21.57
CA SER A 209 12.12 7.92 -23.02
C SER A 209 10.67 7.74 -23.47
N THR A 210 10.35 8.18 -24.69
CA THR A 210 9.08 7.87 -25.35
C THR A 210 9.05 6.48 -25.98
N ASP A 211 10.22 5.88 -26.20
CA ASP A 211 10.39 4.62 -26.94
C ASP A 211 10.80 3.45 -26.04
N ASP A 212 11.70 3.71 -25.10
CA ASP A 212 12.22 2.71 -24.18
C ASP A 212 11.46 2.67 -22.86
N PRO A 213 11.35 1.51 -22.21
CA PRO A 213 10.72 1.40 -20.90
C PRO A 213 11.52 2.16 -19.81
N TRP A 214 10.80 2.83 -18.95
CA TRP A 214 11.37 3.48 -17.75
C TRP A 214 10.28 3.68 -16.71
N GLY A 215 10.68 4.07 -15.51
CA GLY A 215 9.72 4.35 -14.46
C GLY A 215 10.30 5.09 -13.28
N TRP A 216 9.50 5.20 -12.24
CA TRP A 216 9.88 5.88 -11.00
C TRP A 216 9.23 5.19 -9.79
N GLN A 217 9.79 5.43 -8.63
CA GLN A 217 9.26 4.98 -7.36
C GLN A 217 9.20 6.16 -6.39
N LEU A 218 8.10 6.26 -5.65
CA LEU A 218 7.93 7.17 -4.51
C LEU A 218 7.49 6.34 -3.32
N PHE A 219 8.23 6.36 -2.20
CA PHE A 219 7.80 5.62 -1.03
C PHE A 219 8.28 6.23 0.29
N GLY A 220 7.56 5.93 1.34
CA GLY A 220 7.77 6.31 2.73
C GLY A 220 6.59 5.86 3.58
N HIS A 221 6.40 6.48 4.75
CA HIS A 221 5.31 6.13 5.62
C HIS A 221 3.96 6.32 4.93
N HIS A 222 3.15 5.27 4.87
CA HIS A 222 1.81 5.22 4.29
C HIS A 222 1.70 5.45 2.77
N VAL A 223 2.80 5.64 2.04
CA VAL A 223 2.79 5.76 0.58
C VAL A 223 3.90 4.91 -0.02
N ALA A 224 3.56 4.04 -0.96
CA ALA A 224 4.52 3.44 -1.87
C ALA A 224 3.87 3.29 -3.26
N LEU A 225 4.47 3.92 -4.25
CA LEU A 225 4.05 3.88 -5.65
C LEU A 225 5.22 3.41 -6.50
N ASN A 226 4.94 2.43 -7.34
CA ASN A 226 5.88 1.90 -8.33
C ASN A 226 5.24 2.08 -9.70
N PHE A 227 5.74 3.03 -10.47
CA PHE A 227 5.26 3.34 -11.81
C PHE A 227 6.28 2.91 -12.85
N VAL A 228 5.82 2.25 -13.90
CA VAL A 228 6.63 1.96 -15.09
C VAL A 228 5.80 2.14 -16.36
N THR A 229 6.43 2.67 -17.40
CA THR A 229 5.85 2.70 -18.77
C THR A 229 6.57 1.68 -19.64
N VAL A 230 5.79 0.85 -20.35
CA VAL A 230 6.29 -0.20 -21.26
C VAL A 230 5.51 -0.12 -22.56
N ALA A 231 6.17 0.26 -23.65
CA ALA A 231 5.53 0.51 -24.95
C ALA A 231 4.31 1.46 -24.84
N GLY A 232 4.43 2.52 -24.03
CA GLY A 232 3.38 3.49 -23.73
C GLY A 232 2.33 3.00 -22.71
N ARG A 233 2.28 1.71 -22.37
CA ARG A 233 1.38 1.17 -21.36
C ARG A 233 1.87 1.56 -19.97
N HIS A 234 1.02 2.19 -19.17
CA HIS A 234 1.33 2.54 -17.77
C HIS A 234 0.96 1.39 -16.83
N VAL A 235 1.87 1.07 -15.93
CA VAL A 235 1.67 0.15 -14.82
C VAL A 235 1.97 0.89 -13.52
N ILE A 236 1.06 0.83 -12.57
CA ILE A 236 1.26 1.33 -11.21
C ILE A 236 1.03 0.16 -10.27
N ALA A 237 2.09 -0.61 -9.99
CA ALA A 237 2.07 -1.76 -9.08
C ALA A 237 3.51 -2.22 -8.77
N PRO A 238 3.78 -2.64 -7.52
CA PRO A 238 2.88 -2.60 -6.37
C PRO A 238 2.51 -1.19 -5.91
N VAL A 239 1.35 -1.07 -5.26
CA VAL A 239 0.95 0.16 -4.55
C VAL A 239 0.65 -0.17 -3.11
N PHE A 240 1.10 0.69 -2.21
CA PHE A 240 0.64 0.78 -0.84
C PHE A 240 0.21 2.21 -0.56
N LEU A 241 -1.00 2.39 -0.06
CA LEU A 241 -1.50 3.67 0.44
C LEU A 241 -2.22 3.45 1.77
N GLY A 242 -1.92 4.29 2.74
CA GLY A 242 -2.54 4.24 4.06
C GLY A 242 -2.60 5.61 4.72
N ALA A 243 -3.13 5.67 5.92
CA ALA A 243 -3.10 6.84 6.79
C ALA A 243 -3.48 6.47 8.23
N GLU A 244 -2.83 7.12 9.18
CA GLU A 244 -3.14 7.15 10.62
C GLU A 244 -3.05 8.60 11.12
N PRO A 245 -4.19 9.30 11.36
CA PRO A 245 -5.54 8.90 10.99
C PRO A 245 -5.84 9.09 9.50
N ALA A 246 -6.85 8.40 8.99
CA ALA A 246 -7.29 8.49 7.59
C ALA A 246 -8.11 9.77 7.28
N LEU A 247 -8.18 10.70 8.22
CA LEU A 247 -8.88 11.99 8.12
C LEU A 247 -8.18 13.02 9.00
N SER A 248 -8.27 14.29 8.61
CA SER A 248 -7.86 15.44 9.43
C SER A 248 -9.08 16.11 10.07
N ASP A 249 -8.85 17.23 10.76
CA ASP A 249 -9.92 18.07 11.33
C ASP A 249 -10.71 18.90 10.29
N GLY A 250 -10.35 18.79 9.02
CA GLY A 250 -11.02 19.48 7.94
C GLY A 250 -12.36 18.87 7.55
N GLU A 251 -12.98 19.43 6.51
CA GLU A 251 -14.27 18.96 5.98
C GLU A 251 -14.14 17.80 4.99
N ARG A 252 -12.90 17.34 4.71
CA ARG A 252 -12.69 16.23 3.77
C ARG A 252 -13.15 14.91 4.39
N PRO A 253 -13.78 14.03 3.60
CA PRO A 253 -14.10 12.68 4.05
C PRO A 253 -12.82 11.87 4.32
N PRO A 254 -12.91 10.76 5.07
CA PRO A 254 -11.80 9.83 5.21
C PRO A 254 -11.23 9.36 3.86
N LEU A 255 -9.92 9.21 3.78
CA LEU A 255 -9.16 9.01 2.53
C LEU A 255 -9.70 7.88 1.63
N PHE A 256 -10.26 6.81 2.21
CA PHE A 256 -10.78 5.65 1.49
C PHE A 256 -12.29 5.44 1.66
N GLU A 257 -13.04 6.41 2.19
CA GLU A 257 -14.47 6.29 2.50
C GLU A 257 -15.29 5.75 1.32
N LYS A 258 -15.01 6.22 0.11
CA LYS A 258 -15.71 5.74 -1.09
C LYS A 258 -15.53 4.24 -1.30
N ARG A 259 -14.29 3.74 -1.22
CA ARG A 259 -13.97 2.32 -1.39
C ARG A 259 -14.55 1.47 -0.27
N GLU A 260 -14.47 1.95 0.98
CA GLU A 260 -15.08 1.32 2.14
C GLU A 260 -16.58 1.17 1.96
N ASN A 261 -17.27 2.23 1.53
CA ASN A 261 -18.72 2.23 1.35
C ASN A 261 -19.17 1.28 0.24
N ILE A 262 -18.44 1.22 -0.89
CA ILE A 262 -18.73 0.26 -1.98
C ILE A 262 -18.56 -1.18 -1.48
N ALA A 263 -17.48 -1.47 -0.74
CA ALA A 263 -17.20 -2.79 -0.21
C ALA A 263 -18.23 -3.22 0.84
N LEU A 264 -18.67 -2.28 1.70
CA LEU A 264 -19.76 -2.51 2.67
C LEU A 264 -21.09 -2.79 1.96
N GLU A 265 -21.44 -2.01 0.92
CA GLU A 265 -22.65 -2.25 0.12
C GLU A 265 -22.62 -3.66 -0.48
N LEU A 266 -21.47 -4.08 -1.02
CA LEU A 266 -21.31 -5.44 -1.54
C LEU A 266 -21.52 -6.49 -0.44
N ALA A 267 -20.84 -6.35 0.71
CA ALA A 267 -20.93 -7.30 1.82
C ALA A 267 -22.34 -7.38 2.43
N GLN A 268 -23.06 -6.26 2.49
CA GLN A 268 -24.45 -6.18 2.96
C GLN A 268 -25.45 -6.77 1.97
N SER A 269 -25.11 -6.83 0.69
CA SER A 269 -26.00 -7.33 -0.38
C SER A 269 -26.01 -8.86 -0.49
N PHE A 270 -25.15 -9.59 0.24
CA PHE A 270 -25.05 -11.04 0.17
C PHE A 270 -26.29 -11.73 0.76
N SER A 271 -26.78 -12.80 0.08
CA SER A 271 -27.67 -13.76 0.70
C SER A 271 -26.97 -14.48 1.86
N ASP A 272 -27.74 -15.21 2.68
CA ASP A 272 -27.16 -15.98 3.78
C ASP A 272 -26.13 -17.00 3.26
N GLU A 273 -26.44 -17.71 2.16
CA GLU A 273 -25.53 -18.69 1.54
C GLU A 273 -24.27 -18.02 0.97
N GLN A 274 -24.39 -16.83 0.37
CA GLN A 274 -23.25 -16.08 -0.12
C GLN A 274 -22.40 -15.56 1.03
N ARG A 275 -23.02 -15.10 2.12
CA ARG A 275 -22.34 -14.60 3.32
C ARG A 275 -21.50 -15.69 3.99
N GLU A 276 -22.00 -16.91 4.10
CA GLU A 276 -21.26 -18.05 4.67
C GLU A 276 -19.95 -18.34 3.91
N VAL A 277 -19.86 -17.95 2.64
CA VAL A 277 -18.64 -18.13 1.81
C VAL A 277 -17.78 -16.88 1.78
N ALA A 278 -18.39 -15.69 1.66
CA ALA A 278 -17.68 -14.43 1.48
C ALA A 278 -17.06 -13.91 2.78
N VAL A 279 -17.78 -14.06 3.91
CA VAL A 279 -17.29 -13.67 5.24
C VAL A 279 -16.50 -14.84 5.82
N VAL A 280 -15.18 -14.76 5.68
CA VAL A 280 -14.28 -15.83 6.11
C VAL A 280 -14.11 -15.85 7.63
N TYR A 281 -14.13 -14.65 8.24
CA TYR A 281 -14.06 -14.47 9.69
C TYR A 281 -15.05 -13.37 10.11
N ASP A 282 -15.77 -13.60 11.20
CA ASP A 282 -16.76 -12.66 11.74
C ASP A 282 -16.13 -11.43 12.42
N SER A 283 -14.83 -11.46 12.66
CA SER A 283 -14.06 -10.38 13.27
C SER A 283 -12.69 -10.24 12.61
N VAL A 284 -12.16 -9.01 12.55
CA VAL A 284 -10.76 -8.75 12.14
C VAL A 284 -9.74 -9.32 13.13
N LEU A 285 -10.18 -9.79 14.28
CA LEU A 285 -9.38 -10.42 15.33
C LEU A 285 -9.98 -11.78 15.73
N ASP A 286 -10.56 -12.48 14.77
CA ASP A 286 -11.21 -13.76 15.02
C ASP A 286 -10.20 -14.81 15.54
N PRO A 287 -10.46 -15.44 16.69
CA PRO A 287 -9.57 -16.46 17.24
C PRO A 287 -9.46 -17.71 16.38
N ALA A 288 -10.34 -17.91 15.40
CA ALA A 288 -10.26 -19.00 14.43
C ALA A 288 -9.20 -18.76 13.33
N MET A 289 -8.63 -17.56 13.24
CA MET A 289 -7.53 -17.31 12.31
C MET A 289 -6.34 -18.21 12.62
N PRO A 290 -5.74 -18.87 11.60
CA PRO A 290 -4.58 -19.71 11.82
C PRO A 290 -3.38 -18.87 12.29
N GLU A 291 -2.47 -19.53 13.00
CA GLU A 291 -1.20 -18.92 13.40
C GLU A 291 -0.47 -18.34 12.17
N GLY A 292 0.04 -17.13 12.30
CA GLY A 292 0.73 -16.39 11.22
C GLY A 292 -0.21 -15.72 10.21
N ARG A 293 -1.56 -15.81 10.37
CA ARG A 293 -2.49 -15.05 9.52
C ARG A 293 -2.45 -13.55 9.84
N LEU A 294 -2.25 -13.20 11.08
CA LEU A 294 -1.96 -11.83 11.50
C LEU A 294 -0.44 -11.64 11.53
N HIS A 295 0.05 -10.68 10.76
CA HIS A 295 1.46 -10.33 10.71
C HIS A 295 1.71 -9.09 11.58
N PRO A 296 2.80 -9.03 12.37
CA PRO A 296 3.01 -7.93 13.29
C PRO A 296 3.14 -6.55 12.62
N ALA A 297 3.57 -6.48 11.36
CA ALA A 297 3.69 -5.22 10.62
C ALA A 297 2.56 -4.99 9.62
N ASP A 298 2.02 -6.06 9.01
CA ASP A 298 1.04 -5.95 7.91
C ASP A 298 -0.38 -6.33 8.37
N GLU A 299 -0.54 -6.74 9.63
CA GLU A 299 -1.78 -7.28 10.19
C GLU A 299 -2.41 -8.35 9.27
N ARG A 300 -3.52 -8.05 8.59
CA ARG A 300 -4.23 -8.99 7.71
C ARG A 300 -3.81 -8.90 6.26
N HIS A 301 -3.02 -7.87 5.87
CA HIS A 301 -2.48 -7.79 4.52
C HIS A 301 -1.61 -8.99 4.17
N VAL A 302 -1.85 -9.57 3.02
CA VAL A 302 -1.04 -10.67 2.49
C VAL A 302 -0.13 -10.22 1.36
N ALA A 303 -0.38 -9.04 0.79
CA ALA A 303 0.31 -8.50 -0.38
C ALA A 303 1.14 -7.23 -0.08
N GLY A 304 1.57 -7.03 1.17
CA GLY A 304 2.37 -5.89 1.63
C GLY A 304 3.80 -5.86 1.09
N ALA A 305 4.65 -5.02 1.72
CA ALA A 305 6.05 -4.86 1.35
C ALA A 305 6.83 -6.19 1.46
N PHE A 306 7.82 -6.38 0.58
CA PHE A 306 8.66 -7.60 0.48
C PHE A 306 7.90 -8.91 0.20
N ARG A 307 6.59 -8.86 -0.07
CA ARG A 307 5.75 -10.04 -0.36
C ARG A 307 5.69 -10.39 -1.85
N ASP A 308 6.71 -10.01 -2.63
CA ASP A 308 6.73 -10.12 -4.09
C ASP A 308 6.54 -11.55 -4.62
N ASN A 309 6.99 -12.58 -3.86
CA ASN A 309 6.92 -13.98 -4.27
C ASN A 309 5.92 -14.80 -3.45
N ARG A 310 5.03 -14.13 -2.71
CA ARG A 310 4.11 -14.85 -1.83
C ARG A 310 3.11 -15.69 -2.61
N VAL A 311 2.88 -16.91 -2.13
CA VAL A 311 1.75 -17.72 -2.57
C VAL A 311 0.53 -17.31 -1.76
N ILE A 312 -0.48 -16.77 -2.44
CA ILE A 312 -1.73 -16.26 -1.84
C ILE A 312 -2.89 -17.04 -2.44
N PRO A 313 -3.37 -18.10 -1.78
CA PRO A 313 -4.54 -18.84 -2.27
C PRO A 313 -5.77 -17.97 -2.42
N TYR A 314 -6.62 -18.31 -3.38
CA TYR A 314 -7.94 -17.70 -3.50
C TYR A 314 -8.78 -18.00 -2.26
N GLU A 315 -9.57 -17.03 -1.83
CA GLU A 315 -10.36 -17.11 -0.60
C GLU A 315 -11.66 -16.32 -0.75
N GLY A 316 -12.73 -16.79 -0.09
CA GLY A 316 -14.02 -16.13 -0.12
C GLY A 316 -14.90 -16.55 -1.30
N ILE A 317 -15.83 -15.68 -1.70
CA ILE A 317 -16.81 -15.97 -2.75
C ILE A 317 -16.26 -15.63 -4.13
N ARG A 318 -16.46 -16.55 -5.08
CA ARG A 318 -16.09 -16.35 -6.47
C ARG A 318 -17.17 -15.55 -7.21
N ALA A 319 -16.78 -14.69 -8.14
CA ALA A 319 -17.68 -13.75 -8.79
C ALA A 319 -18.73 -14.40 -9.71
N ASP A 320 -18.53 -15.64 -10.16
CA ASP A 320 -19.55 -16.39 -10.90
C ASP A 320 -20.78 -16.78 -10.02
N ALA A 321 -20.60 -16.80 -8.68
CA ALA A 321 -21.69 -16.99 -7.73
C ALA A 321 -22.41 -15.68 -7.32
N LEU A 322 -21.97 -14.54 -7.84
CA LEU A 322 -22.53 -13.22 -7.55
C LEU A 322 -23.64 -12.86 -8.55
N THR A 323 -24.62 -12.07 -8.10
CA THR A 323 -25.59 -11.42 -8.97
C THR A 323 -24.92 -10.35 -9.83
N GLU A 324 -25.59 -9.88 -10.88
CA GLU A 324 -25.08 -8.81 -11.73
C GLU A 324 -24.75 -7.54 -10.91
N ARG A 325 -25.67 -7.11 -10.03
CA ARG A 325 -25.43 -5.94 -9.14
C ARG A 325 -24.22 -6.14 -8.22
N GLN A 326 -24.01 -7.31 -7.67
CA GLN A 326 -22.86 -7.62 -6.82
C GLN A 326 -21.55 -7.61 -7.64
N ARG A 327 -21.57 -8.09 -8.89
CA ARG A 327 -20.40 -7.99 -9.78
C ARG A 327 -20.08 -6.55 -10.16
N GLU A 328 -21.09 -5.71 -10.36
CA GLU A 328 -20.88 -4.26 -10.56
C GLU A 328 -20.18 -3.62 -9.35
N LEU A 329 -20.60 -3.94 -8.12
CA LEU A 329 -19.96 -3.44 -6.89
C LEU A 329 -18.53 -3.96 -6.75
N LEU A 330 -18.30 -5.25 -7.02
CA LEU A 330 -16.96 -5.83 -7.01
C LEU A 330 -16.04 -5.10 -8.01
N ARG A 331 -16.54 -4.88 -9.24
CA ARG A 331 -15.81 -4.12 -10.27
C ARG A 331 -15.57 -2.67 -9.86
N ALA A 332 -16.52 -2.03 -9.18
CA ALA A 332 -16.38 -0.65 -8.69
C ALA A 332 -15.29 -0.52 -7.60
N ILE A 333 -15.07 -1.55 -6.76
CA ILE A 333 -13.94 -1.60 -5.83
C ILE A 333 -12.62 -1.57 -6.60
N VAL A 334 -12.50 -2.40 -7.64
CA VAL A 334 -11.31 -2.46 -8.49
C VAL A 334 -11.11 -1.14 -9.23
N GLU A 335 -12.16 -0.55 -9.78
CA GLU A 335 -12.12 0.73 -10.48
C GLU A 335 -11.63 1.87 -9.57
N ASP A 336 -12.09 1.94 -8.31
CA ASP A 336 -11.59 2.88 -7.33
C ASP A 336 -10.12 2.63 -6.94
N THR A 337 -9.68 1.37 -6.95
CA THR A 337 -8.27 1.01 -6.72
C THR A 337 -7.39 1.50 -7.89
N LEU A 338 -7.87 1.33 -9.12
CA LEU A 338 -7.18 1.76 -10.35
C LEU A 338 -7.34 3.26 -10.66
N LEU A 339 -7.99 4.02 -9.78
CA LEU A 339 -8.16 5.48 -9.91
C LEU A 339 -6.84 6.23 -10.11
N LEU A 340 -5.73 5.66 -9.63
CA LEU A 340 -4.39 6.22 -9.84
C LEU A 340 -4.04 6.36 -11.33
N LEU A 341 -4.49 5.44 -12.19
CA LEU A 341 -4.21 5.46 -13.61
C LEU A 341 -5.04 6.56 -14.33
N VAL A 342 -4.41 7.23 -15.29
CA VAL A 342 -5.12 8.11 -16.23
C VAL A 342 -6.17 7.33 -17.04
N GLU A 343 -7.24 8.00 -17.46
CA GLU A 343 -8.43 7.35 -18.04
C GLU A 343 -8.14 6.27 -19.10
N PRO A 344 -7.35 6.52 -20.17
CA PRO A 344 -7.12 5.48 -21.20
C PRO A 344 -6.38 4.25 -20.66
N GLN A 345 -5.46 4.44 -19.69
CA GLN A 345 -4.69 3.37 -19.08
C GLN A 345 -5.55 2.57 -18.09
N ARG A 346 -6.40 3.26 -17.31
CA ARG A 346 -7.36 2.65 -16.39
C ARG A 346 -8.35 1.76 -17.13
N GLU A 347 -8.96 2.26 -18.22
CA GLU A 347 -9.86 1.47 -19.05
C GLU A 347 -9.18 0.24 -19.66
N ALA A 348 -7.93 0.38 -20.08
CA ALA A 348 -7.18 -0.74 -20.62
C ALA A 348 -6.91 -1.81 -19.54
N THR A 349 -6.57 -1.41 -18.30
CA THR A 349 -6.39 -2.34 -17.19
C THR A 349 -7.72 -2.97 -16.75
N LEU A 350 -8.80 -2.21 -16.74
CA LEU A 350 -10.13 -2.74 -16.45
C LEU A 350 -10.58 -3.80 -17.45
N ARG A 351 -10.23 -3.67 -18.75
CA ARG A 351 -10.52 -4.74 -19.74
C ARG A 351 -9.79 -6.04 -19.41
N ASP A 352 -8.55 -5.96 -18.92
CA ASP A 352 -7.80 -7.14 -18.49
C ASP A 352 -8.45 -7.77 -17.25
N VAL A 353 -8.93 -6.95 -16.31
CA VAL A 353 -9.68 -7.42 -15.12
C VAL A 353 -11.03 -8.04 -15.52
N ASP A 354 -11.79 -7.37 -16.40
CA ASP A 354 -13.10 -7.85 -16.88
C ASP A 354 -13.00 -9.20 -17.60
N ALA A 355 -11.88 -9.45 -18.31
CA ALA A 355 -11.61 -10.75 -18.94
C ALA A 355 -11.44 -11.90 -17.93
N HIS A 356 -11.12 -11.58 -16.67
CA HIS A 356 -10.95 -12.53 -15.56
C HIS A 356 -12.00 -12.36 -14.46
N LEU A 357 -13.08 -11.61 -14.70
CA LEU A 357 -14.06 -11.27 -13.68
C LEU A 357 -14.67 -12.52 -13.04
N GLU A 358 -15.04 -13.53 -13.83
CA GLU A 358 -15.62 -14.77 -13.32
C GLU A 358 -14.66 -15.63 -12.48
N GLU A 359 -13.34 -15.38 -12.61
CA GLU A 359 -12.28 -16.01 -11.82
C GLU A 359 -11.89 -15.15 -10.59
N THR A 360 -12.53 -14.02 -10.39
CA THR A 360 -12.24 -13.10 -9.28
C THR A 360 -12.92 -13.55 -8.01
N TYR A 361 -12.20 -13.48 -6.89
CA TYR A 361 -12.68 -13.80 -5.56
C TYR A 361 -12.78 -12.55 -4.70
N PHE A 362 -13.77 -12.55 -3.81
CA PHE A 362 -13.94 -11.54 -2.77
C PHE A 362 -13.99 -12.21 -1.40
N SER A 363 -13.10 -11.79 -0.50
CA SER A 363 -13.12 -12.22 0.91
C SER A 363 -13.29 -11.03 1.84
N TRP A 364 -14.01 -11.26 2.93
CA TRP A 364 -14.35 -10.29 3.95
C TRP A 364 -14.05 -10.82 5.35
N TYR A 365 -13.48 -10.00 6.22
CA TYR A 365 -13.30 -10.28 7.64
C TYR A 365 -13.89 -9.13 8.44
N GLY A 366 -14.71 -9.44 9.42
CA GLY A 366 -15.37 -8.45 10.27
C GLY A 366 -16.89 -8.39 10.09
N GLY A 367 -17.54 -7.59 10.92
CA GLY A 367 -18.95 -7.31 10.80
C GLY A 367 -19.30 -6.53 9.54
N THR A 368 -20.52 -6.71 9.03
CA THR A 368 -21.03 -6.03 7.83
C THR A 368 -21.99 -4.89 8.14
N ASP A 369 -22.13 -4.50 9.41
CA ASP A 369 -23.06 -3.44 9.85
C ASP A 369 -22.52 -2.00 9.62
N GLY A 370 -21.24 -1.86 9.24
CA GLY A 370 -20.58 -0.60 8.98
C GLY A 370 -20.10 0.14 10.22
N THR A 371 -20.27 -0.44 11.42
CA THR A 371 -19.84 0.18 12.68
C THR A 371 -18.46 -0.32 13.13
N GLN A 372 -18.04 -1.49 12.68
CA GLN A 372 -16.81 -2.15 13.09
C GLN A 372 -15.71 -2.02 12.02
N PRO A 373 -14.44 -2.16 12.41
CA PRO A 373 -13.36 -2.33 11.44
C PRO A 373 -13.53 -3.63 10.67
N PHE A 374 -13.02 -3.63 9.44
CA PHE A 374 -13.08 -4.79 8.54
C PHE A 374 -11.82 -4.84 7.68
N TYR A 375 -11.61 -6.01 7.10
CA TYR A 375 -10.66 -6.25 6.03
C TYR A 375 -11.40 -6.87 4.84
N PHE A 376 -11.01 -6.51 3.64
CA PHE A 376 -11.41 -7.25 2.45
C PHE A 376 -10.26 -7.40 1.47
N ARG A 377 -10.39 -8.41 0.62
CA ARG A 377 -9.50 -8.66 -0.52
C ARG A 377 -10.30 -9.01 -1.76
N VAL A 378 -9.97 -8.35 -2.87
CA VAL A 378 -10.33 -8.77 -4.22
C VAL A 378 -9.12 -9.44 -4.83
N HIS A 379 -9.26 -10.66 -5.34
CA HIS A 379 -8.16 -11.44 -5.87
C HIS A 379 -8.55 -12.17 -7.14
N SER A 380 -7.84 -11.87 -8.24
CA SER A 380 -7.97 -12.52 -9.54
C SER A 380 -6.60 -12.92 -10.09
N PRO A 381 -6.52 -13.60 -11.25
CA PRO A 381 -5.22 -13.86 -11.91
C PRO A 381 -4.42 -12.61 -12.27
N VAL A 382 -5.07 -11.45 -12.37
CA VAL A 382 -4.44 -10.22 -12.88
C VAL A 382 -4.40 -9.06 -11.88
N ILE A 383 -5.13 -9.15 -10.76
CA ILE A 383 -5.16 -8.10 -9.75
C ILE A 383 -5.39 -8.66 -8.34
N ILE A 384 -4.67 -8.14 -7.37
CA ILE A 384 -4.97 -8.24 -5.95
C ILE A 384 -5.10 -6.82 -5.41
N THR A 385 -6.21 -6.54 -4.72
CA THR A 385 -6.34 -5.33 -3.90
C THR A 385 -6.93 -5.67 -2.55
N GLU A 386 -6.38 -5.02 -1.53
CA GLU A 386 -6.77 -5.19 -0.14
C GLU A 386 -7.08 -3.83 0.49
N LEU A 387 -7.98 -3.83 1.44
CA LEU A 387 -8.16 -2.74 2.40
C LEU A 387 -8.28 -3.34 3.79
N ASP A 388 -7.56 -2.78 4.74
CA ASP A 388 -7.50 -3.23 6.12
C ASP A 388 -7.54 -2.07 7.11
N HIS A 389 -8.28 -2.25 8.19
CA HIS A 389 -8.30 -1.33 9.32
C HIS A 389 -7.35 -1.83 10.40
N HIS A 390 -6.41 -0.97 10.80
CA HIS A 390 -5.28 -1.32 11.66
C HIS A 390 -5.44 -0.83 13.11
N ALA A 391 -4.73 -1.49 14.01
CA ALA A 391 -4.47 -0.95 15.33
C ALA A 391 -3.52 0.26 15.26
N GLY A 392 -3.54 1.13 16.27
CA GLY A 392 -2.70 2.31 16.31
C GLY A 392 -1.22 1.97 16.43
N VAL A 393 -0.40 2.64 15.64
CA VAL A 393 1.05 2.68 15.78
C VAL A 393 1.46 3.95 16.52
N TRP A 394 0.98 5.10 16.07
CA TRP A 394 1.24 6.41 16.66
C TRP A 394 0.06 6.95 17.47
N LEU A 395 -1.12 6.34 17.33
CA LEU A 395 -2.26 6.54 18.23
C LEU A 395 -2.33 5.39 19.24
N ASN A 396 -3.10 5.56 20.32
CA ASN A 396 -3.11 4.58 21.40
C ASN A 396 -4.23 3.52 21.31
N ASN A 397 -4.94 3.43 20.17
CA ASN A 397 -5.92 2.37 19.95
C ASN A 397 -5.21 1.01 19.79
N ARG A 398 -5.35 0.16 20.79
CA ARG A 398 -4.74 -1.18 20.78
C ARG A 398 -5.47 -2.18 19.89
N LEU A 399 -6.62 -1.81 19.36
CA LEU A 399 -7.48 -2.61 18.51
C LEU A 399 -7.63 -1.90 17.17
N PRO A 400 -7.84 -2.64 16.08
CA PRO A 400 -8.11 -2.05 14.78
C PRO A 400 -9.24 -1.02 14.84
N ALA A 401 -9.08 0.08 14.12
CA ALA A 401 -10.03 1.17 14.06
C ALA A 401 -10.15 1.72 12.64
N ARG A 402 -11.35 2.13 12.23
CA ARG A 402 -11.61 2.62 10.88
C ARG A 402 -10.89 3.92 10.51
N PHE A 403 -10.29 4.59 11.47
CA PHE A 403 -9.43 5.76 11.20
C PHE A 403 -7.96 5.41 10.91
N HIS A 404 -7.53 4.15 11.04
CA HIS A 404 -6.21 3.71 10.57
C HIS A 404 -6.41 2.70 9.46
N VAL A 405 -6.14 3.10 8.23
CA VAL A 405 -6.45 2.33 7.01
C VAL A 405 -5.19 2.09 6.20
N HIS A 406 -5.02 0.86 5.76
CA HIS A 406 -4.02 0.48 4.76
C HIS A 406 -4.70 -0.13 3.54
N THR A 407 -4.15 0.13 2.36
CA THR A 407 -4.58 -0.50 1.11
C THR A 407 -3.40 -0.97 0.30
N THR A 408 -3.56 -2.08 -0.41
CA THR A 408 -2.54 -2.58 -1.36
C THR A 408 -3.13 -2.82 -2.75
N LEU A 409 -2.27 -2.77 -3.74
CA LEU A 409 -2.52 -3.21 -5.10
C LEU A 409 -1.30 -3.98 -5.61
N ARG A 410 -1.54 -5.18 -6.15
CA ARG A 410 -0.53 -5.97 -6.86
C ARG A 410 -1.09 -6.54 -8.15
N LEU A 411 -0.20 -6.82 -9.10
CA LEU A 411 -0.52 -7.51 -10.34
C LEU A 411 0.13 -8.91 -10.31
N PRO A 412 -0.62 -9.96 -9.87
CA PRO A 412 -0.11 -11.31 -9.73
C PRO A 412 0.43 -11.88 -11.04
N ASN A 413 1.02 -13.07 -10.95
CA ASN A 413 1.59 -13.76 -12.11
C ASN A 413 2.67 -12.96 -12.83
N GLY A 414 3.47 -12.22 -12.04
CA GLY A 414 4.72 -11.62 -12.49
C GLY A 414 4.61 -10.23 -13.11
N ASN A 415 3.47 -9.52 -13.02
CA ASN A 415 3.35 -8.20 -13.63
C ASN A 415 3.52 -7.00 -12.67
N ASP A 416 3.87 -7.24 -11.40
CA ASP A 416 4.39 -6.17 -10.55
C ASP A 416 5.61 -5.55 -11.21
N TYR A 417 5.74 -4.23 -11.11
CA TYR A 417 6.81 -3.45 -11.78
C TYR A 417 6.78 -3.58 -13.32
N GLY A 418 5.67 -4.00 -13.91
CA GLY A 418 5.51 -4.22 -15.35
C GLY A 418 6.36 -5.36 -15.92
N LYS A 419 6.88 -6.26 -15.07
CA LYS A 419 7.86 -7.28 -15.50
C LYS A 419 7.31 -8.25 -16.53
N ALA A 420 6.04 -8.64 -16.43
CA ALA A 420 5.42 -9.49 -17.46
C ALA A 420 5.27 -8.76 -18.82
N TYR A 421 5.09 -7.44 -18.82
CA TYR A 421 5.11 -6.65 -20.06
C TYR A 421 6.53 -6.50 -20.61
N LEU A 422 7.50 -6.20 -19.75
CA LEU A 422 8.91 -6.11 -20.17
C LEU A 422 9.42 -7.39 -20.83
N ALA A 423 8.96 -8.55 -20.36
CA ALA A 423 9.33 -9.84 -20.93
C ALA A 423 8.75 -10.11 -22.33
N GLN A 424 7.86 -9.25 -22.86
CA GLN A 424 7.24 -9.35 -24.18
C GLN A 424 7.89 -8.39 -25.21
N LEU A 425 8.85 -7.54 -24.80
CA LEU A 425 9.65 -6.71 -25.69
C LEU A 425 10.82 -7.50 -26.29
#